data_e8feed972a28075a72181a418ad6f4c9
#
_entry.id   e8feed972a28075a72181a418ad6f4c9
#
_cell.length_a   1.000
_cell.length_b   1.000
_cell.length_c   1.000
_cell.angle_alpha   90.00
_cell.angle_beta   90.00
_cell.angle_gamma   90.00
#
_symmetry.space_group_name_H-M   'P 1'
#
loop_
_entity.id
_entity.type
_entity.pdbx_description
1 polymer ?
#
loop_
_entity_poly.entity_id
_entity_poly.type
_entity_poly.pdbx_seq_one_letter_code
_entity_poly.pdbx_strand_id
1 'polypeptide(L)'
;MKASLPFKYIICEKHGKLYVVFDFKDDSGKRKRKWVGTGLPENCTQKALKGRIDQIISEFYDEYCSGRATAIKEKVVKKPCWFDGDPRKQNESVTPTETGFKFTGFLFYWLDSIKATIAYTTDNGYTINLTLIKKYFDELYPDLPLSELTALQIQKFYNDMYNEGKSGNTIKHYHANIHKALKYAVKMDLLIANPADKVELPKLEKFRASFYTKEEINQLLKVFEGDRMELVVNIAAYYGLRRSEVLGLK
;
A
#
# COMPACT_ATOMS: atom_id res chain seq x y z
N MET A 1 45.77 -5.17 -12.66
CA MET A 1 44.70 -4.50 -13.41
C MET A 1 43.41 -4.76 -12.68
N LYS A 2 42.71 -3.76 -12.10
CA LYS A 2 41.37 -3.95 -11.54
C LYS A 2 40.43 -4.06 -12.71
N ALA A 3 39.88 -5.27 -12.96
CA ALA A 3 38.81 -5.45 -13.95
C ALA A 3 37.66 -4.51 -13.57
N SER A 4 37.16 -3.72 -14.51
CA SER A 4 35.98 -2.87 -14.28
C SER A 4 34.76 -3.78 -14.12
N LEU A 5 34.08 -3.66 -12.98
CA LEU A 5 32.84 -4.41 -12.73
C LEU A 5 31.75 -4.02 -13.77
N PRO A 6 30.99 -4.97 -14.31
CA PRO A 6 29.94 -4.70 -15.29
C PRO A 6 28.70 -4.00 -14.69
N PHE A 7 28.69 -3.75 -13.40
CA PHE A 7 27.64 -3.09 -12.64
C PHE A 7 28.21 -2.05 -11.67
N LYS A 8 27.36 -1.12 -11.22
CA LYS A 8 27.69 -0.16 -10.16
C LYS A 8 27.09 -0.62 -8.84
N TYR A 9 27.73 -0.29 -7.72
CA TYR A 9 27.17 -0.53 -6.39
C TYR A 9 27.38 0.69 -5.49
N ILE A 10 26.48 0.83 -4.51
CA ILE A 10 26.55 1.82 -3.43
C ILE A 10 26.24 1.14 -2.10
N ILE A 11 26.75 1.67 -1.01
CA ILE A 11 26.45 1.21 0.34
C ILE A 11 25.39 2.16 0.90
N CYS A 12 24.28 1.61 1.38
CA CYS A 12 23.18 2.38 1.97
C CYS A 12 22.87 1.84 3.37
N GLU A 13 22.57 2.74 4.28
CA GLU A 13 22.03 2.43 5.58
C GLU A 13 20.49 2.44 5.53
N LYS A 14 19.87 1.46 6.19
CA LYS A 14 18.42 1.41 6.35
C LYS A 14 18.06 0.70 7.65
N HIS A 15 17.33 1.40 8.54
CA HIS A 15 16.90 0.87 9.83
C HIS A 15 18.05 0.32 10.71
N GLY A 16 19.18 1.05 10.80
CA GLY A 16 20.35 0.67 11.57
C GLY A 16 21.12 -0.55 11.01
N LYS A 17 20.88 -0.93 9.76
CA LYS A 17 21.56 -2.02 9.05
C LYS A 17 22.13 -1.54 7.73
N LEU A 18 23.29 -2.09 7.37
CA LEU A 18 23.99 -1.75 6.13
C LEU A 18 23.60 -2.69 4.99
N TYR A 19 23.38 -2.13 3.81
CA TYR A 19 23.04 -2.82 2.57
C TYR A 19 23.99 -2.43 1.44
N VAL A 20 24.32 -3.38 0.57
CA VAL A 20 24.93 -3.14 -0.73
C VAL A 20 23.82 -3.11 -1.78
N VAL A 21 23.75 -2.02 -2.54
CA VAL A 21 22.75 -1.82 -3.59
C VAL A 21 23.44 -1.88 -4.94
N PHE A 22 23.13 -2.91 -5.71
CA PHE A 22 23.65 -3.11 -7.06
C PHE A 22 22.74 -2.43 -8.09
N ASP A 23 23.35 -1.73 -9.04
CA ASP A 23 22.68 -1.09 -10.16
C ASP A 23 23.24 -1.70 -11.45
N PHE A 24 22.43 -2.48 -12.17
CA PHE A 24 22.84 -3.25 -13.33
C PHE A 24 21.76 -3.26 -14.42
N LYS A 25 22.12 -3.72 -15.61
CA LYS A 25 21.17 -3.94 -16.71
C LYS A 25 20.87 -5.42 -16.84
N ASP A 26 19.60 -5.78 -17.07
CA ASP A 26 19.22 -7.14 -17.40
C ASP A 26 19.52 -7.49 -18.89
N ASP A 27 19.27 -8.73 -19.27
CA ASP A 27 19.50 -9.21 -20.64
C ASP A 27 18.69 -8.47 -21.69
N SER A 28 17.62 -7.78 -21.29
CA SER A 28 16.81 -6.91 -22.17
C SER A 28 17.34 -5.46 -22.24
N GLY A 29 18.46 -5.15 -21.55
CA GLY A 29 19.04 -3.82 -21.45
C GLY A 29 18.35 -2.89 -20.46
N LYS A 30 17.32 -3.37 -19.75
CA LYS A 30 16.55 -2.58 -18.77
C LYS A 30 17.31 -2.48 -17.44
N ARG A 31 17.37 -1.26 -16.88
CA ARG A 31 18.05 -1.00 -15.62
C ARG A 31 17.28 -1.61 -14.44
N LYS A 32 18.00 -2.37 -13.59
CA LYS A 32 17.49 -2.98 -12.36
C LYS A 32 18.37 -2.65 -11.16
N ARG A 33 17.78 -2.71 -9.97
CA ARG A 33 18.49 -2.56 -8.68
C ARG A 33 18.22 -3.75 -7.78
N LYS A 34 19.27 -4.30 -7.17
CA LYS A 34 19.20 -5.38 -6.18
C LYS A 34 19.81 -4.92 -4.87
N TRP A 35 19.07 -5.10 -3.77
CA TRP A 35 19.51 -4.78 -2.42
C TRP A 35 19.95 -6.06 -1.71
N VAL A 36 21.17 -6.09 -1.20
CA VAL A 36 21.71 -7.24 -0.45
C VAL A 36 22.12 -6.76 0.93
N GLY A 37 21.56 -7.34 1.98
CA GLY A 37 21.89 -7.01 3.37
C GLY A 37 23.28 -7.53 3.72
N THR A 38 24.12 -6.70 4.36
CA THR A 38 25.42 -7.13 4.85
C THR A 38 25.33 -8.04 6.07
N GLY A 39 24.22 -7.99 6.80
CA GLY A 39 24.02 -8.64 8.09
C GLY A 39 24.75 -7.95 9.25
N LEU A 40 25.44 -6.82 8.98
CA LEU A 40 26.20 -6.06 9.97
C LEU A 40 25.42 -4.82 10.43
N PRO A 41 25.55 -4.44 11.71
CA PRO A 41 25.00 -3.19 12.22
C PRO A 41 25.83 -1.98 11.72
N GLU A 42 25.23 -0.79 11.79
CA GLU A 42 25.88 0.47 11.38
C GLU A 42 27.24 0.71 12.06
N ASN A 43 27.36 0.36 13.33
CA ASN A 43 28.56 0.57 14.16
C ASN A 43 29.64 -0.53 14.01
N CYS A 44 29.63 -1.29 12.92
CA CYS A 44 30.64 -2.33 12.70
C CYS A 44 32.02 -1.74 12.33
N THR A 45 33.09 -2.53 12.62
CA THR A 45 34.47 -2.10 12.24
C THR A 45 34.62 -2.04 10.72
N GLN A 46 35.35 -1.01 10.21
CA GLN A 46 35.58 -0.84 8.78
C GLN A 46 36.21 -2.08 8.10
N LYS A 47 37.05 -2.82 8.83
CA LYS A 47 37.67 -4.05 8.32
C LYS A 47 36.67 -5.17 8.10
N ALA A 48 35.73 -5.37 9.04
CA ALA A 48 34.66 -6.37 8.93
C ALA A 48 33.67 -6.01 7.82
N LEU A 49 33.32 -4.72 7.73
CA LEU A 49 32.44 -4.23 6.68
C LEU A 49 33.05 -4.43 5.29
N LYS A 50 34.32 -4.06 5.09
CA LYS A 50 35.01 -4.23 3.81
C LYS A 50 35.06 -5.68 3.37
N GLY A 51 35.45 -6.61 4.24
CA GLY A 51 35.50 -8.04 3.93
C GLY A 51 34.14 -8.61 3.54
N ARG A 52 33.06 -8.18 4.23
CA ARG A 52 31.70 -8.66 3.91
C ARG A 52 31.18 -8.06 2.61
N ILE A 53 31.51 -6.79 2.30
CA ILE A 53 31.17 -6.14 1.03
C ILE A 53 31.87 -6.84 -0.14
N ASP A 54 33.19 -7.12 -0.02
CA ASP A 54 33.97 -7.79 -1.06
C ASP A 54 33.38 -9.19 -1.35
N GLN A 55 32.96 -9.92 -0.31
CA GLN A 55 32.27 -11.21 -0.46
C GLN A 55 30.94 -11.08 -1.22
N ILE A 56 30.10 -10.12 -0.82
CA ILE A 56 28.78 -9.88 -1.46
C ILE A 56 28.95 -9.45 -2.94
N ILE A 57 29.97 -8.67 -3.24
CA ILE A 57 30.30 -8.26 -4.61
C ILE A 57 30.72 -9.47 -5.45
N SER A 58 31.54 -10.37 -4.90
CA SER A 58 31.96 -11.59 -5.57
C SER A 58 30.78 -12.52 -5.84
N GLU A 59 29.94 -12.77 -4.84
CA GLU A 59 28.72 -13.59 -4.97
C GLU A 59 27.76 -13.03 -6.04
N PHE A 60 27.57 -11.71 -6.04
CA PHE A 60 26.74 -11.06 -7.05
C PHE A 60 27.35 -11.08 -8.45
N TYR A 61 28.65 -10.95 -8.57
CA TYR A 61 29.37 -11.05 -9.85
C TYR A 61 29.17 -12.44 -10.47
N ASP A 62 29.31 -13.49 -9.68
CA ASP A 62 29.12 -14.86 -10.14
C ASP A 62 27.65 -15.13 -10.57
N GLU A 63 26.68 -14.59 -9.82
CA GLU A 63 25.26 -14.64 -10.19
C GLU A 63 24.99 -13.88 -11.50
N TYR A 64 25.58 -12.71 -11.67
CA TYR A 64 25.41 -11.88 -12.86
C TYR A 64 26.00 -12.55 -14.10
N CYS A 65 27.21 -13.06 -14.01
CA CYS A 65 27.89 -13.75 -15.12
C CYS A 65 27.24 -15.10 -15.48
N SER A 66 26.60 -15.78 -14.54
CA SER A 66 25.88 -17.03 -14.78
C SER A 66 24.44 -16.85 -15.29
N GLY A 67 23.98 -15.63 -15.53
CA GLY A 67 22.60 -15.30 -15.91
C GLY A 67 21.55 -15.49 -14.81
N ARG A 68 21.97 -15.95 -13.60
CA ARG A 68 21.04 -16.16 -12.48
C ARG A 68 20.60 -14.85 -11.82
N ALA A 69 21.37 -13.78 -11.95
CA ALA A 69 21.03 -12.49 -11.38
C ALA A 69 19.77 -11.88 -12.03
N THR A 70 19.49 -12.26 -13.27
CA THR A 70 18.30 -11.85 -14.03
C THR A 70 17.08 -12.73 -13.76
N ALA A 71 17.31 -13.98 -13.29
CA ALA A 71 16.30 -15.00 -13.03
C ALA A 71 15.77 -15.01 -11.59
N ILE A 72 16.22 -14.10 -10.71
CA ILE A 72 15.79 -14.07 -9.31
C ILE A 72 14.34 -13.60 -9.25
N LYS A 73 13.44 -14.56 -8.98
CA LYS A 73 12.09 -14.29 -8.49
C LYS A 73 12.22 -13.32 -7.30
N GLU A 74 11.62 -12.16 -7.41
CA GLU A 74 11.53 -11.17 -6.35
C GLU A 74 11.08 -11.85 -5.05
N LYS A 75 11.99 -12.07 -4.11
CA LYS A 75 11.58 -12.26 -2.73
C LYS A 75 10.98 -10.92 -2.31
N VAL A 76 9.66 -10.93 -2.20
CA VAL A 76 8.85 -9.78 -1.81
C VAL A 76 9.38 -9.25 -0.48
N VAL A 77 10.22 -8.23 -0.54
CA VAL A 77 10.41 -7.34 0.59
C VAL A 77 9.06 -6.65 0.77
N LYS A 78 8.37 -6.91 1.87
CA LYS A 78 7.12 -6.22 2.23
C LYS A 78 7.42 -4.71 2.25
N LYS A 79 7.13 -4.05 1.14
CA LYS A 79 7.15 -2.59 1.06
C LYS A 79 6.01 -2.07 1.93
N PRO A 80 6.16 -0.91 2.58
CA PRO A 80 5.04 -0.28 3.27
C PRO A 80 3.87 -0.14 2.30
N CYS A 81 2.67 -0.46 2.74
CA CYS A 81 1.44 -0.57 1.95
C CYS A 81 0.96 0.73 1.25
N TRP A 82 1.72 1.82 1.34
CA TRP A 82 1.41 3.11 0.71
C TRP A 82 2.33 3.48 -0.48
N PHE A 83 3.28 2.58 -0.82
CA PHE A 83 4.20 2.86 -1.92
C PHE A 83 4.38 1.59 -2.77
N ASP A 84 3.87 1.59 -3.97
CA ASP A 84 4.07 0.65 -5.08
C ASP A 84 3.06 -0.48 -5.26
N GLY A 85 2.57 -0.49 -6.44
CA GLY A 85 1.82 -1.54 -7.09
C GLY A 85 0.33 -1.32 -6.96
N ASP A 86 -0.30 -1.04 -8.09
CA ASP A 86 -1.74 -1.13 -8.22
C ASP A 86 -2.18 -2.53 -7.75
N PRO A 87 -2.86 -2.66 -6.58
CA PRO A 87 -3.29 -3.96 -6.07
C PRO A 87 -4.17 -4.72 -7.05
N ARG A 88 -4.66 -4.06 -8.13
CA ARG A 88 -5.41 -4.65 -9.23
C ARG A 88 -4.56 -5.53 -10.15
N LYS A 89 -3.23 -5.36 -10.19
CA LYS A 89 -2.34 -6.23 -10.99
C LYS A 89 -2.20 -7.66 -10.44
N GLN A 90 -2.69 -7.89 -9.21
CA GLN A 90 -2.71 -9.21 -8.59
C GLN A 90 -4.09 -9.87 -8.67
N ASN A 91 -5.10 -9.17 -9.17
CA ASN A 91 -6.40 -9.76 -9.42
C ASN A 91 -6.37 -10.36 -10.83
N GLU A 92 -6.32 -11.68 -10.90
CA GLU A 92 -6.69 -12.45 -12.09
C GLU A 92 -8.02 -11.92 -12.61
N SER A 93 -8.17 -11.83 -13.92
CA SER A 93 -9.41 -11.40 -14.56
C SER A 93 -10.59 -12.18 -13.97
N VAL A 94 -11.43 -11.50 -13.17
CA VAL A 94 -12.57 -12.12 -12.50
C VAL A 94 -13.65 -12.31 -13.56
N THR A 95 -13.58 -13.45 -14.26
CA THR A 95 -14.67 -13.94 -15.09
C THR A 95 -15.66 -14.69 -14.21
N PRO A 96 -16.98 -14.59 -14.47
CA PRO A 96 -17.96 -15.43 -13.81
C PRO A 96 -17.61 -16.90 -14.08
N THR A 97 -17.45 -17.68 -13.01
CA THR A 97 -17.43 -19.14 -13.13
C THR A 97 -18.86 -19.63 -13.34
N GLU A 98 -19.05 -20.87 -13.82
CA GLU A 98 -20.38 -21.49 -14.01
C GLU A 98 -21.24 -21.45 -12.73
N THR A 99 -20.65 -21.25 -11.56
CA THR A 99 -21.30 -21.13 -10.24
C THR A 99 -21.59 -19.68 -9.81
N GLY A 100 -21.31 -18.67 -10.65
CA GLY A 100 -21.48 -17.26 -10.31
C GLY A 100 -20.22 -16.58 -9.75
N PHE A 101 -20.38 -15.35 -9.29
CA PHE A 101 -19.27 -14.58 -8.72
C PHE A 101 -18.96 -14.98 -7.28
N LYS A 102 -17.67 -15.14 -6.97
CA LYS A 102 -17.17 -15.09 -5.62
C LYS A 102 -17.35 -13.67 -5.05
N PHE A 103 -17.80 -13.53 -3.79
CA PHE A 103 -18.08 -12.21 -3.18
C PHE A 103 -16.88 -11.25 -3.31
N THR A 104 -15.70 -11.70 -2.89
CA THR A 104 -14.49 -10.85 -2.90
C THR A 104 -14.05 -10.48 -4.31
N GLY A 105 -14.20 -11.38 -5.28
CA GLY A 105 -13.95 -11.10 -6.70
C GLY A 105 -14.95 -10.09 -7.27
N PHE A 106 -16.23 -10.22 -6.90
CA PHE A 106 -17.25 -9.28 -7.33
C PHE A 106 -17.00 -7.84 -6.88
N LEU A 107 -16.43 -7.62 -5.70
CA LEU A 107 -16.08 -6.28 -5.22
C LEU A 107 -15.11 -5.56 -6.17
N PHE A 108 -14.11 -6.26 -6.68
CA PHE A 108 -13.15 -5.69 -7.63
C PHE A 108 -13.73 -5.56 -9.04
N TYR A 109 -14.57 -6.51 -9.47
CA TYR A 109 -15.33 -6.39 -10.72
C TYR A 109 -16.22 -5.14 -10.71
N TRP A 110 -16.95 -4.89 -9.60
CA TRP A 110 -17.72 -3.68 -9.42
C TRP A 110 -16.85 -2.42 -9.51
N LEU A 111 -15.71 -2.38 -8.80
CA LEU A 111 -14.82 -1.23 -8.81
C LEU A 111 -14.32 -0.93 -10.23
N ASP A 112 -13.95 -1.95 -10.98
CA ASP A 112 -13.49 -1.80 -12.36
C ASP A 112 -14.62 -1.28 -13.28
N SER A 113 -15.86 -1.74 -13.07
CA SER A 113 -17.04 -1.30 -13.83
C SER A 113 -17.34 0.20 -13.65
N ILE A 114 -17.05 0.77 -12.46
CA ILE A 114 -17.33 2.18 -12.17
C ILE A 114 -16.10 3.08 -12.33
N LYS A 115 -14.93 2.53 -12.68
CA LYS A 115 -13.66 3.25 -12.74
C LYS A 115 -13.70 4.50 -13.62
N ALA A 116 -14.40 4.44 -14.75
CA ALA A 116 -14.55 5.56 -15.66
C ALA A 116 -15.39 6.71 -15.07
N THR A 117 -16.16 6.47 -13.99
CA THR A 117 -17.08 7.44 -13.39
C THR A 117 -16.56 8.08 -12.11
N ILE A 118 -15.40 7.64 -11.61
CA ILE A 118 -14.83 8.11 -10.34
C ILE A 118 -13.44 8.71 -10.54
N ALA A 119 -13.08 9.68 -9.68
CA ALA A 119 -11.75 10.27 -9.68
C ALA A 119 -10.70 9.24 -9.23
N TYR A 120 -9.47 9.36 -9.73
CA TYR A 120 -8.34 8.50 -9.37
C TYR A 120 -8.11 8.36 -7.85
N THR A 121 -8.22 9.47 -7.10
CA THR A 121 -8.08 9.46 -5.64
C THR A 121 -9.16 8.65 -4.95
N THR A 122 -10.39 8.68 -5.47
CA THR A 122 -11.53 7.87 -4.96
C THR A 122 -11.32 6.39 -5.27
N ASP A 123 -10.90 6.07 -6.49
CA ASP A 123 -10.58 4.71 -6.92
C ASP A 123 -9.50 4.09 -6.03
N ASN A 124 -8.42 4.83 -5.76
CA ASN A 124 -7.36 4.38 -4.87
C ASN A 124 -7.87 4.14 -3.43
N GLY A 125 -8.70 5.03 -2.90
CA GLY A 125 -9.32 4.87 -1.58
C GLY A 125 -10.23 3.63 -1.50
N TYR A 126 -11.02 3.37 -2.54
CA TYR A 126 -11.84 2.17 -2.63
C TYR A 126 -10.97 0.91 -2.72
N THR A 127 -9.93 0.91 -3.55
CA THR A 127 -9.00 -0.20 -3.69
C THR A 127 -8.37 -0.61 -2.36
N ILE A 128 -7.91 0.35 -1.55
CA ILE A 128 -7.34 0.09 -0.22
C ILE A 128 -8.37 -0.57 0.69
N ASN A 129 -9.58 -0.04 0.75
CA ASN A 129 -10.66 -0.60 1.58
C ASN A 129 -11.05 -2.01 1.13
N LEU A 130 -11.23 -2.22 -0.18
CA LEU A 130 -11.61 -3.51 -0.74
C LEU A 130 -10.53 -4.58 -0.55
N THR A 131 -9.27 -4.20 -0.60
CA THR A 131 -8.14 -5.12 -0.32
C THR A 131 -8.20 -5.64 1.12
N LEU A 132 -8.53 -4.79 2.08
CA LEU A 132 -8.68 -5.21 3.48
C LEU A 132 -9.91 -6.10 3.66
N ILE A 133 -11.05 -5.73 3.05
CA ILE A 133 -12.27 -6.53 3.06
C ILE A 133 -12.00 -7.91 2.45
N LYS A 134 -11.34 -7.94 1.27
CA LYS A 134 -10.95 -9.19 0.61
C LYS A 134 -10.11 -10.07 1.53
N LYS A 135 -9.07 -9.51 2.16
CA LYS A 135 -8.20 -10.26 3.07
C LYS A 135 -9.00 -10.94 4.18
N TYR A 136 -9.91 -10.20 4.85
CA TYR A 136 -10.74 -10.73 5.93
C TYR A 136 -11.67 -11.86 5.45
N PHE A 137 -12.38 -11.62 4.33
CA PHE A 137 -13.35 -12.61 3.85
C PHE A 137 -12.68 -13.84 3.23
N ASP A 138 -11.55 -13.70 2.54
CA ASP A 138 -10.82 -14.86 1.99
C ASP A 138 -10.19 -15.73 3.11
N GLU A 139 -9.85 -15.13 4.26
CA GLU A 139 -9.30 -15.85 5.42
C GLU A 139 -10.38 -16.65 6.17
N LEU A 140 -11.55 -16.04 6.40
CA LEU A 140 -12.63 -16.64 7.20
C LEU A 140 -13.66 -17.41 6.38
N TYR A 141 -13.86 -17.03 5.13
CA TYR A 141 -14.88 -17.60 4.24
C TYR A 141 -14.27 -17.81 2.83
N PRO A 142 -13.33 -18.75 2.70
CA PRO A 142 -12.71 -19.03 1.41
C PRO A 142 -13.79 -19.44 0.40
N ASP A 143 -13.74 -18.83 -0.78
CA ASP A 143 -14.64 -19.12 -1.91
C ASP A 143 -16.13 -18.83 -1.69
N LEU A 144 -16.48 -17.90 -0.77
CA LEU A 144 -17.86 -17.50 -0.51
C LEU A 144 -18.56 -16.99 -1.79
N PRO A 145 -19.61 -17.66 -2.28
CA PRO A 145 -20.40 -17.17 -3.41
C PRO A 145 -21.12 -15.87 -3.05
N LEU A 146 -21.25 -14.96 -4.01
CA LEU A 146 -21.98 -13.69 -3.82
C LEU A 146 -23.43 -13.92 -3.37
N SER A 147 -24.08 -14.97 -3.89
CA SER A 147 -25.47 -15.34 -3.57
C SER A 147 -25.67 -15.83 -2.14
N GLU A 148 -24.61 -16.33 -1.49
CA GLU A 148 -24.66 -16.87 -0.13
C GLU A 148 -24.20 -15.87 0.94
N LEU A 149 -23.85 -14.64 0.52
CA LEU A 149 -23.45 -13.59 1.45
C LEU A 149 -24.63 -13.16 2.32
N THR A 150 -24.49 -13.30 3.63
CA THR A 150 -25.52 -12.96 4.62
C THR A 150 -25.21 -11.65 5.35
N ALA A 151 -26.26 -10.98 5.83
CA ALA A 151 -26.10 -9.80 6.70
C ALA A 151 -25.29 -10.13 7.98
N LEU A 152 -25.42 -11.36 8.50
CA LEU A 152 -24.71 -11.81 9.69
C LEU A 152 -23.18 -11.83 9.48
N GLN A 153 -22.71 -12.30 8.32
CA GLN A 153 -21.28 -12.30 8.00
C GLN A 153 -20.72 -10.88 7.87
N ILE A 154 -21.49 -9.97 7.26
CA ILE A 154 -21.12 -8.56 7.17
C ILE A 154 -21.09 -7.91 8.56
N GLN A 155 -22.08 -8.16 9.40
CA GLN A 155 -22.13 -7.66 10.78
C GLN A 155 -20.94 -8.17 11.59
N LYS A 156 -20.60 -9.47 11.46
CA LYS A 156 -19.44 -10.04 12.12
C LYS A 156 -18.16 -9.32 11.71
N PHE A 157 -17.97 -9.06 10.41
CA PHE A 157 -16.83 -8.28 9.92
C PHE A 157 -16.72 -6.90 10.60
N TYR A 158 -17.84 -6.17 10.77
CA TYR A 158 -17.79 -4.86 11.42
C TYR A 158 -17.46 -4.98 12.92
N ASN A 159 -17.99 -5.97 13.59
CA ASN A 159 -17.72 -6.22 15.01
C ASN A 159 -16.25 -6.58 15.23
N ASP A 160 -15.68 -7.44 14.37
CA ASP A 160 -14.27 -7.85 14.44
C ASP A 160 -13.36 -6.66 14.17
N MET A 161 -13.65 -5.83 13.15
CA MET A 161 -12.89 -4.60 12.87
C MET A 161 -12.97 -3.61 14.05
N TYR A 162 -14.11 -3.50 14.70
CA TYR A 162 -14.27 -2.65 15.88
C TYR A 162 -13.44 -3.16 17.06
N ASN A 163 -13.45 -4.47 17.30
CA ASN A 163 -12.66 -5.11 18.35
C ASN A 163 -11.14 -5.01 18.08
N GLU A 164 -10.71 -4.97 16.82
CA GLU A 164 -9.32 -4.66 16.41
C GLU A 164 -8.93 -3.19 16.61
N GLY A 165 -9.84 -2.35 17.11
CA GLY A 165 -9.59 -0.93 17.38
C GLY A 165 -9.77 0.01 16.17
N LYS A 166 -10.44 -0.44 15.09
CA LYS A 166 -10.79 0.46 13.98
C LYS A 166 -11.89 1.42 14.42
N SER A 167 -11.76 2.70 14.05
CA SER A 167 -12.76 3.71 14.36
C SER A 167 -14.09 3.44 13.66
N GLY A 168 -15.20 3.87 14.27
CA GLY A 168 -16.54 3.78 13.66
C GLY A 168 -16.60 4.47 12.28
N ASN A 169 -15.83 5.55 12.07
CA ASN A 169 -15.72 6.21 10.76
C ASN A 169 -15.04 5.31 9.72
N THR A 170 -14.01 4.56 10.09
CA THR A 170 -13.34 3.60 9.19
C THR A 170 -14.30 2.48 8.79
N ILE A 171 -15.04 1.92 9.75
CA ILE A 171 -16.03 0.89 9.49
C ILE A 171 -17.16 1.40 8.59
N LYS A 172 -17.58 2.66 8.76
CA LYS A 172 -18.53 3.32 7.86
C LYS A 172 -18.02 3.40 6.42
N HIS A 173 -16.72 3.61 6.21
CA HIS A 173 -16.14 3.58 4.86
C HIS A 173 -16.16 2.17 4.26
N TYR A 174 -15.87 1.14 5.04
CA TYR A 174 -16.00 -0.26 4.59
C TYR A 174 -17.44 -0.59 4.23
N HIS A 175 -18.38 -0.22 5.09
CA HIS A 175 -19.81 -0.39 4.83
C HIS A 175 -20.23 0.31 3.53
N ALA A 176 -19.83 1.58 3.33
CA ALA A 176 -20.19 2.32 2.14
C ALA A 176 -19.71 1.63 0.84
N ASN A 177 -18.53 1.00 0.86
CA ASN A 177 -18.00 0.28 -0.28
C ASN A 177 -18.76 -1.05 -0.52
N ILE A 178 -18.96 -1.85 0.53
CA ILE A 178 -19.72 -3.11 0.45
C ILE A 178 -21.16 -2.81 -0.02
N HIS A 179 -21.82 -1.85 0.62
CA HIS A 179 -23.20 -1.47 0.29
C HIS A 179 -23.36 -1.02 -1.16
N LYS A 180 -22.45 -0.18 -1.67
CA LYS A 180 -22.47 0.28 -3.07
C LYS A 180 -22.25 -0.88 -4.05
N ALA A 181 -21.30 -1.76 -3.76
CA ALA A 181 -21.03 -2.93 -4.60
C ALA A 181 -22.23 -3.88 -4.64
N LEU A 182 -22.83 -4.19 -3.48
CA LEU A 182 -24.00 -5.05 -3.42
C LEU A 182 -25.27 -4.40 -4.01
N LYS A 183 -25.42 -3.07 -3.88
CA LYS A 183 -26.48 -2.33 -4.59
C LYS A 183 -26.30 -2.43 -6.11
N TYR A 184 -25.06 -2.42 -6.59
CA TYR A 184 -24.80 -2.67 -8.00
C TYR A 184 -25.13 -4.12 -8.40
N ALA A 185 -24.85 -5.12 -7.53
CA ALA A 185 -25.24 -6.49 -7.77
C ALA A 185 -26.77 -6.67 -7.89
N VAL A 186 -27.54 -6.00 -7.05
CA VAL A 186 -29.01 -5.98 -7.14
C VAL A 186 -29.47 -5.32 -8.45
N LYS A 187 -28.83 -4.22 -8.86
CA LYS A 187 -29.15 -3.54 -10.12
C LYS A 187 -28.84 -4.40 -11.36
N MET A 188 -27.90 -5.32 -11.26
CA MET A 188 -27.49 -6.25 -12.33
C MET A 188 -28.19 -7.63 -12.20
N ASP A 189 -29.25 -7.73 -11.38
CA ASP A 189 -30.03 -8.93 -11.13
C ASP A 189 -29.21 -10.14 -10.61
N LEU A 190 -28.02 -9.89 -10.05
CA LEU A 190 -27.17 -10.90 -9.41
C LEU A 190 -27.62 -11.22 -7.97
N LEU A 191 -28.34 -10.30 -7.34
CA LEU A 191 -28.93 -10.46 -6.01
C LEU A 191 -30.38 -9.95 -5.99
N ILE A 192 -31.24 -10.60 -5.23
CA ILE A 192 -32.63 -10.18 -5.05
C ILE A 192 -32.73 -8.96 -4.14
N ALA A 193 -31.88 -8.90 -3.10
CA ALA A 193 -31.87 -7.82 -2.11
C ALA A 193 -30.45 -7.58 -1.60
N ASN A 194 -30.18 -6.37 -1.12
CA ASN A 194 -28.88 -6.04 -0.56
C ASN A 194 -28.78 -6.46 0.92
N PRO A 195 -27.96 -7.47 1.28
CA PRO A 195 -27.83 -7.89 2.67
C PRO A 195 -27.20 -6.80 3.58
N ALA A 196 -26.47 -5.84 3.02
CA ALA A 196 -25.87 -4.76 3.80
C ALA A 196 -26.91 -3.72 4.30
N ASP A 197 -28.15 -3.73 3.81
CA ASP A 197 -29.23 -2.85 4.29
C ASP A 197 -29.69 -3.22 5.72
N LYS A 198 -29.44 -4.47 6.14
CA LYS A 198 -29.87 -5.02 7.43
C LYS A 198 -28.81 -4.93 8.52
N VAL A 199 -27.68 -4.32 8.25
CA VAL A 199 -26.52 -4.31 9.16
C VAL A 199 -26.50 -3.03 9.97
N GLU A 200 -26.14 -3.13 11.24
CA GLU A 200 -25.98 -1.99 12.13
C GLU A 200 -24.52 -1.51 12.16
N LEU A 201 -24.32 -0.20 12.12
CA LEU A 201 -23.01 0.43 12.21
C LEU A 201 -22.70 0.85 13.65
N PRO A 202 -21.42 0.79 14.07
CA PRO A 202 -21.00 1.30 15.35
C PRO A 202 -21.26 2.81 15.45
N LYS A 203 -21.47 3.28 16.68
CA LYS A 203 -21.67 4.70 16.96
C LYS A 203 -20.46 5.52 16.47
N LEU A 204 -20.75 6.56 15.73
CA LEU A 204 -19.72 7.47 15.22
C LEU A 204 -19.27 8.43 16.34
N GLU A 205 -17.97 8.47 16.56
CA GLU A 205 -17.39 9.48 17.42
C GLU A 205 -17.34 10.83 16.69
N LYS A 206 -17.79 11.88 17.36
CA LYS A 206 -17.68 13.24 16.83
C LYS A 206 -16.22 13.67 16.92
N PHE A 207 -15.60 13.87 15.78
CA PHE A 207 -14.25 14.45 15.73
C PHE A 207 -14.32 15.90 16.25
N ARG A 208 -13.50 16.20 17.28
CA ARG A 208 -13.25 17.56 17.74
C ARG A 208 -11.91 18.00 17.16
N ALA A 209 -11.95 18.93 16.23
CA ALA A 209 -10.73 19.52 15.68
C ALA A 209 -9.98 20.28 16.78
N SER A 210 -8.68 20.05 16.91
CA SER A 210 -7.76 20.93 17.61
C SER A 210 -7.12 21.89 16.61
N PHE A 211 -6.74 23.05 17.08
CA PHE A 211 -6.03 24.06 16.30
C PHE A 211 -4.84 24.57 17.12
N TYR A 212 -3.81 24.99 16.42
CA TYR A 212 -2.65 25.57 17.04
C TYR A 212 -2.93 27.01 17.50
N THR A 213 -2.42 27.37 18.68
CA THR A 213 -2.38 28.76 19.13
C THR A 213 -1.34 29.54 18.33
N LYS A 214 -1.38 30.86 18.43
CA LYS A 214 -0.39 31.74 17.78
C LYS A 214 1.04 31.43 18.23
N GLU A 215 1.21 31.14 19.53
CA GLU A 215 2.48 30.81 20.13
C GLU A 215 3.03 29.48 19.62
N GLU A 216 2.18 28.46 19.51
CA GLU A 216 2.53 27.15 18.97
C GLU A 216 2.91 27.23 17.49
N ILE A 217 2.16 28.03 16.68
CA ILE A 217 2.51 28.27 15.27
C ILE A 217 3.89 28.95 15.18
N ASN A 218 4.16 29.97 15.99
CA ASN A 218 5.46 30.64 15.97
C ASN A 218 6.61 29.71 16.36
N GLN A 219 6.39 28.80 17.31
CA GLN A 219 7.36 27.78 17.65
C GLN A 219 7.58 26.79 16.51
N LEU A 220 6.49 26.34 15.88
CA LEU A 220 6.56 25.46 14.71
C LEU A 220 7.39 26.07 13.57
N LEU A 221 7.12 27.35 13.23
CA LEU A 221 7.85 28.05 12.18
C LEU A 221 9.33 28.16 12.46
N LYS A 222 9.74 28.41 13.73
CA LYS A 222 11.16 28.45 14.13
C LYS A 222 11.84 27.09 13.97
N VAL A 223 11.14 25.98 14.23
CA VAL A 223 11.71 24.62 14.08
C VAL A 223 12.04 24.32 12.62
N PHE A 224 11.26 24.88 11.67
CA PHE A 224 11.46 24.65 10.23
C PHE A 224 12.33 25.73 9.56
N GLU A 225 12.86 26.70 10.31
CA GLU A 225 13.73 27.74 9.75
C GLU A 225 14.99 27.11 9.15
N GLY A 226 15.26 27.37 7.86
CA GLY A 226 16.35 26.77 7.09
C GLY A 226 16.11 25.31 6.63
N ASP A 227 14.98 24.68 6.95
CA ASP A 227 14.63 23.34 6.45
C ASP A 227 14.00 23.41 5.05
N ARG A 228 14.11 22.30 4.30
CA ARG A 228 13.46 22.18 2.98
C ARG A 228 11.94 22.35 3.00
N MET A 229 11.32 22.08 4.13
CA MET A 229 9.88 22.18 4.34
C MET A 229 9.45 23.56 4.84
N GLU A 230 10.37 24.48 5.12
CA GLU A 230 10.07 25.81 5.65
C GLU A 230 9.01 26.53 4.81
N LEU A 231 9.20 26.61 3.48
CA LEU A 231 8.25 27.26 2.57
C LEU A 231 6.87 26.60 2.62
N VAL A 232 6.81 25.28 2.63
CA VAL A 232 5.57 24.49 2.68
C VAL A 232 4.82 24.75 3.97
N VAL A 233 5.51 24.76 5.10
CA VAL A 233 4.93 25.00 6.44
C VAL A 233 4.43 26.44 6.54
N ASN A 234 5.23 27.41 6.09
CA ASN A 234 4.84 28.82 6.06
C ASN A 234 3.56 29.04 5.23
N ILE A 235 3.51 28.52 4.01
CA ILE A 235 2.33 28.65 3.13
C ILE A 235 1.11 28.00 3.78
N ALA A 236 1.26 26.80 4.35
CA ALA A 236 0.16 26.12 5.02
C ALA A 236 -0.34 26.90 6.25
N ALA A 237 0.58 27.44 7.06
CA ALA A 237 0.24 28.18 8.27
C ALA A 237 -0.46 29.53 8.00
N TYR A 238 0.05 30.31 7.01
CA TYR A 238 -0.48 31.64 6.73
C TYR A 238 -1.73 31.64 5.85
N TYR A 239 -1.83 30.69 4.90
CA TYR A 239 -2.95 30.66 3.94
C TYR A 239 -3.97 29.55 4.25
N GLY A 240 -3.72 28.69 5.22
CA GLY A 240 -4.63 27.59 5.59
C GLY A 240 -4.84 26.56 4.47
N LEU A 241 -3.89 26.46 3.53
CA LEU A 241 -3.99 25.56 2.40
C LEU A 241 -3.83 24.08 2.84
N ARG A 242 -4.64 23.22 2.22
CA ARG A 242 -4.49 21.78 2.41
C ARG A 242 -3.18 21.28 1.78
N ARG A 243 -2.64 20.17 2.29
CA ARG A 243 -1.40 19.56 1.77
C ARG A 243 -1.38 19.42 0.24
N SER A 244 -2.50 18.97 -0.34
CA SER A 244 -2.60 18.80 -1.80
C SER A 244 -2.60 20.11 -2.56
N GLU A 245 -3.13 21.18 -1.97
CA GLU A 245 -3.16 22.53 -2.55
C GLU A 245 -1.75 23.15 -2.51
N VAL A 246 -1.05 23.02 -1.38
CA VAL A 246 0.34 23.50 -1.26
C VAL A 246 1.27 22.77 -2.25
N LEU A 247 1.15 21.45 -2.36
CA LEU A 247 1.99 20.65 -3.28
C LEU A 247 1.61 20.84 -4.76
N GLY A 248 0.44 21.38 -5.04
CA GLY A 248 -0.04 21.72 -6.39
C GLY A 248 0.31 23.12 -6.87
N LEU A 249 0.92 23.96 -6.01
CA LEU A 249 1.40 25.28 -6.41
C LEU A 249 2.53 25.13 -7.43
N LYS A 250 2.47 25.96 -8.50
CA LYS A 250 3.46 26.00 -9.59
C LYS A 250 4.24 27.29 -9.51
#